data_4f894a45013d67fc4e7e026a1c3e6adb
#
_entry.id   4f894a45013d67fc4e7e026a1c3e6adb
#
_cell.length_a   1.000
_cell.length_b   1.000
_cell.length_c   1.000
_cell.angle_alpha   90.00
_cell.angle_beta   90.00
_cell.angle_gamma   90.00
#
_symmetry.space_group_name_H-M   'P 1'
#
loop_
_entity.id
_entity.type
_entity.pdbx_description
1 polymer ?
#
loop_
_entity_poly.entity_id
_entity_poly.type
_entity_poly.pdbx_seq_one_letter_code
_entity_poly.pdbx_strand_id
1 'polypeptide(L)'
;MEAKFFERAGRQILLIDLAHADLEGVVNVVRQAKALIAGSGRRDVLTVTDVTGTDVNAAVVKVLKEFVAHNGPFVHAGAVVGLDRVRALEFFAIVKFSGRNLKAFSSIEGAAEWLLTQSPSPSA
;
A
#
# COMPACT_ATOMS: atom_id res chain seq x y z
N MET A 1 -8.70 0.79 -11.42
CA MET A 1 -7.47 1.50 -11.03
C MET A 1 -7.83 2.79 -10.31
N GLU A 2 -7.84 2.74 -9.01
CA GLU A 2 -8.12 3.93 -8.20
C GLU A 2 -7.60 3.74 -6.78
N ALA A 3 -7.59 4.81 -6.00
CA ALA A 3 -7.36 4.76 -4.57
C ALA A 3 -8.64 5.22 -3.87
N LYS A 4 -9.06 4.47 -2.85
CA LYS A 4 -10.24 4.83 -2.05
C LYS A 4 -10.18 4.19 -0.67
N PHE A 5 -10.78 4.85 0.31
CA PHE A 5 -10.95 4.26 1.63
C PHE A 5 -12.14 3.29 1.64
N PHE A 6 -11.96 2.21 2.40
CA PHE A 6 -13.07 1.33 2.76
C PHE A 6 -13.02 1.08 4.26
N GLU A 7 -14.15 0.70 4.83
CA GLU A 7 -14.27 0.44 6.26
C GLU A 7 -14.29 -1.06 6.54
N ARG A 8 -13.52 -1.47 7.55
CA ARG A 8 -13.54 -2.84 8.05
C ARG A 8 -13.46 -2.80 9.58
N ALA A 9 -14.44 -3.38 10.26
CA ALA A 9 -14.50 -3.43 11.72
C ALA A 9 -14.38 -2.04 12.37
N GLY A 10 -15.03 -1.04 11.80
CA GLY A 10 -15.00 0.33 12.29
C GLY A 10 -13.75 1.13 11.97
N ARG A 11 -12.85 0.58 11.15
CA ARG A 11 -11.60 1.24 10.79
C ARG A 11 -11.50 1.51 9.30
N GLN A 12 -10.90 2.63 8.95
CA GLN A 12 -10.66 3.03 7.58
C GLN A 12 -9.36 2.41 7.06
N ILE A 13 -9.44 1.77 5.91
CA ILE A 13 -8.28 1.22 5.21
C ILE A 13 -8.25 1.82 3.81
N LEU A 14 -7.09 2.32 3.38
CA LEU A 14 -6.94 2.87 2.03
C LEU A 14 -6.57 1.74 1.08
N LEU A 15 -7.46 1.45 0.14
CA LEU A 15 -7.18 0.53 -0.96
C LEU A 15 -6.52 1.31 -2.09
N ILE A 16 -5.33 0.86 -2.49
CA ILE A 16 -4.57 1.42 -3.60
C ILE A 16 -4.58 0.37 -4.70
N ASP A 17 -5.54 0.48 -5.60
CA ASP A 17 -5.76 -0.51 -6.66
C ASP A 17 -4.90 -0.20 -7.88
N LEU A 18 -3.81 -0.94 -8.02
CA LEU A 18 -2.89 -0.86 -9.16
C LEU A 18 -3.03 -2.07 -10.08
N ALA A 19 -4.05 -2.91 -9.87
CA ALA A 19 -4.22 -4.14 -10.65
C ALA A 19 -4.23 -3.83 -12.16
N HIS A 20 -3.36 -4.54 -12.89
CA HIS A 20 -3.20 -4.42 -14.35
C HIS A 20 -2.77 -3.02 -14.83
N ALA A 21 -2.25 -2.18 -13.95
CA ALA A 21 -1.82 -0.84 -14.32
C ALA A 21 -0.48 -0.84 -15.06
N ASP A 22 -0.36 0.04 -16.05
CA ASP A 22 0.92 0.42 -16.63
C ASP A 22 1.53 1.59 -15.85
N LEU A 23 2.67 2.12 -16.30
CA LEU A 23 3.35 3.22 -15.61
C LEU A 23 2.43 4.44 -15.42
N GLU A 24 1.70 4.83 -16.44
CA GLU A 24 0.79 5.98 -16.35
C GLU A 24 -0.30 5.75 -15.31
N GLY A 25 -0.89 4.55 -15.32
CA GLY A 25 -1.91 4.16 -14.34
C GLY A 25 -1.34 4.17 -12.91
N VAL A 26 -0.14 3.63 -12.72
CA VAL A 26 0.52 3.64 -11.40
C VAL A 26 0.74 5.07 -10.91
N VAL A 27 1.27 5.95 -11.76
CA VAL A 27 1.52 7.35 -11.40
C VAL A 27 0.22 8.05 -10.99
N ASN A 28 -0.85 7.83 -11.76
CA ASN A 28 -2.15 8.45 -11.47
C ASN A 28 -2.74 7.98 -10.14
N VAL A 29 -2.71 6.68 -9.87
CA VAL A 29 -3.25 6.12 -8.63
C VAL A 29 -2.40 6.53 -7.43
N VAL A 30 -1.09 6.54 -7.56
CA VAL A 30 -0.19 7.01 -6.51
C VAL A 30 -0.49 8.46 -6.14
N ARG A 31 -0.74 9.30 -7.14
CA ARG A 31 -1.13 10.70 -6.91
C ARG A 31 -2.44 10.80 -6.14
N GLN A 32 -3.45 9.99 -6.52
CA GLN A 32 -4.73 9.93 -5.79
C GLN A 32 -4.51 9.49 -4.35
N ALA A 33 -3.72 8.46 -4.13
CA ALA A 33 -3.45 7.93 -2.80
C ALA A 33 -2.76 8.97 -1.91
N LYS A 34 -1.75 9.67 -2.44
CA LYS A 34 -1.08 10.76 -1.71
C LYS A 34 -2.05 11.85 -1.29
N ALA A 35 -2.96 12.25 -2.19
CA ALA A 35 -3.96 13.26 -1.89
C ALA A 35 -4.94 12.81 -0.81
N LEU A 36 -5.38 11.56 -0.86
CA LEU A 36 -6.29 11.00 0.15
C LEU A 36 -5.62 10.88 1.53
N ILE A 37 -4.36 10.47 1.57
CA ILE A 37 -3.60 10.38 2.81
C ILE A 37 -3.44 11.78 3.42
N ALA A 38 -3.04 12.75 2.61
CA ALA A 38 -2.88 14.14 3.07
C ALA A 38 -4.21 14.72 3.55
N GLY A 39 -5.29 14.48 2.80
CA GLY A 39 -6.62 14.98 3.15
C GLY A 39 -7.21 14.35 4.40
N SER A 40 -6.75 13.17 4.80
CA SER A 40 -7.22 12.52 6.02
C SER A 40 -6.72 13.20 7.29
N GLY A 41 -5.61 13.92 7.22
CA GLY A 41 -4.97 14.54 8.37
C GLY A 41 -4.41 13.53 9.38
N ARG A 42 -4.29 12.25 9.02
CA ARG A 42 -3.90 11.17 9.93
C ARG A 42 -2.45 10.77 9.70
N ARG A 43 -1.85 10.19 10.75
CA ARG A 43 -0.50 9.61 10.72
C ARG A 43 -0.49 8.14 11.11
N ASP A 44 -1.66 7.52 11.14
CA ASP A 44 -1.86 6.11 11.46
C ASP A 44 -2.61 5.37 10.35
N VAL A 45 -2.45 5.83 9.11
CA VAL A 45 -3.17 5.27 7.96
C VAL A 45 -2.76 3.82 7.74
N LEU A 46 -3.74 2.99 7.43
CA LEU A 46 -3.55 1.60 7.02
C LEU A 46 -3.79 1.51 5.52
N THR A 47 -2.91 0.83 4.78
CA THR A 47 -3.04 0.70 3.33
C THR A 47 -3.01 -0.75 2.86
N VAL A 48 -3.79 -1.04 1.82
CA VAL A 48 -3.68 -2.28 1.03
C VAL A 48 -3.39 -1.86 -0.41
N THR A 49 -2.28 -2.34 -0.96
CA THR A 49 -1.91 -2.07 -2.35
C THR A 49 -2.04 -3.36 -3.16
N ASP A 50 -2.93 -3.37 -4.14
CA ASP A 50 -3.13 -4.51 -5.04
C ASP A 50 -2.30 -4.30 -6.31
N VAL A 51 -1.30 -5.16 -6.50
CA VAL A 51 -0.41 -5.12 -7.66
C VAL A 51 -0.61 -6.29 -8.60
N THR A 52 -1.76 -6.97 -8.51
CA THR A 52 -2.09 -8.10 -9.38
C THR A 52 -1.99 -7.67 -10.85
N GLY A 53 -1.15 -8.35 -11.61
CA GLY A 53 -1.02 -8.06 -13.05
C GLY A 53 -0.47 -6.68 -13.39
N THR A 54 0.03 -5.93 -12.43
CA THR A 54 0.69 -4.65 -12.67
C THR A 54 1.96 -4.87 -13.50
N ASP A 55 2.17 -4.01 -14.48
CA ASP A 55 3.38 -4.07 -15.32
C ASP A 55 4.57 -3.52 -14.54
N VAL A 56 5.24 -4.40 -13.78
CA VAL A 56 6.34 -4.01 -12.90
C VAL A 56 7.65 -3.98 -13.68
N ASN A 57 8.04 -2.79 -14.11
CA ASN A 57 9.33 -2.52 -14.74
C ASN A 57 10.14 -1.56 -13.87
N ALA A 58 11.36 -1.22 -14.30
CA ALA A 58 12.25 -0.36 -13.52
C ALA A 58 11.62 1.00 -13.20
N ALA A 59 10.87 1.59 -14.13
CA ALA A 59 10.22 2.87 -13.92
C ALA A 59 9.11 2.78 -12.87
N VAL A 60 8.30 1.72 -12.93
CA VAL A 60 7.24 1.47 -11.93
C VAL A 60 7.85 1.23 -10.55
N VAL A 61 8.90 0.42 -10.47
CA VAL A 61 9.60 0.16 -9.20
C VAL A 61 10.09 1.46 -8.58
N LYS A 62 10.65 2.36 -9.39
CA LYS A 62 11.12 3.66 -8.91
C LYS A 62 9.99 4.48 -8.31
N VAL A 63 8.84 4.56 -9.00
CA VAL A 63 7.65 5.28 -8.52
C VAL A 63 7.18 4.69 -7.19
N LEU A 64 7.10 3.37 -7.09
CA LEU A 64 6.63 2.70 -5.88
C LEU A 64 7.59 2.89 -4.70
N LYS A 65 8.90 2.85 -4.94
CA LYS A 65 9.89 3.13 -3.88
C LYS A 65 9.76 4.55 -3.34
N GLU A 66 9.58 5.52 -4.23
CA GLU A 66 9.38 6.92 -3.84
C GLU A 66 8.08 7.08 -3.04
N PHE A 67 7.03 6.40 -3.45
CA PHE A 67 5.75 6.40 -2.77
C PHE A 67 5.86 5.82 -1.35
N VAL A 68 6.51 4.68 -1.20
CA VAL A 68 6.73 4.05 0.11
C VAL A 68 7.51 4.99 1.02
N ALA A 69 8.56 5.62 0.51
CA ALA A 69 9.35 6.57 1.28
C ALA A 69 8.52 7.81 1.69
N HIS A 70 7.74 8.35 0.77
CA HIS A 70 6.85 9.48 1.02
C HIS A 70 5.85 9.18 2.15
N ASN A 71 5.33 7.96 2.19
CA ASN A 71 4.31 7.55 3.15
C ASN A 71 4.83 7.32 4.57
N GLY A 72 6.13 7.27 4.76
CA GLY A 72 6.73 6.95 6.05
C GLY A 72 6.08 7.63 7.25
N PRO A 73 5.90 8.96 7.25
CA PRO A 73 5.32 9.67 8.39
C PRO A 73 3.81 9.48 8.56
N PHE A 74 3.10 8.94 7.56
CA PHE A 74 1.63 8.95 7.51
C PHE A 74 1.01 7.56 7.57
N VAL A 75 1.71 6.53 7.12
CA VAL A 75 1.19 5.16 7.04
C VAL A 75 1.82 4.31 8.13
N HIS A 76 0.97 3.76 8.99
CA HIS A 76 1.40 2.93 10.11
C HIS A 76 1.78 1.52 9.67
N ALA A 77 0.97 0.95 8.79
CA ALA A 77 1.20 -0.39 8.25
C ALA A 77 0.62 -0.49 6.85
N GLY A 78 1.27 -1.25 5.98
CA GLY A 78 0.83 -1.48 4.62
C GLY A 78 0.88 -2.96 4.26
N ALA A 79 -0.15 -3.42 3.56
CA ALA A 79 -0.19 -4.76 2.99
C ALA A 79 -0.12 -4.67 1.47
N VAL A 80 0.52 -5.65 0.84
CA VAL A 80 0.61 -5.75 -0.61
C VAL A 80 0.01 -7.08 -1.06
N VAL A 81 -0.89 -7.02 -2.02
CA VAL A 81 -1.61 -8.18 -2.53
C VAL A 81 -1.26 -8.39 -4.00
N GLY A 82 -1.15 -9.65 -4.42
CA GLY A 82 -0.99 -9.99 -5.83
C GLY A 82 0.44 -10.08 -6.33
N LEU A 83 1.42 -10.17 -5.44
CA LEU A 83 2.82 -10.39 -5.83
C LEU A 83 3.02 -11.84 -6.30
N ASP A 84 3.70 -12.00 -7.44
CA ASP A 84 4.21 -13.29 -7.84
C ASP A 84 5.60 -13.55 -7.23
N ARG A 85 6.18 -14.72 -7.49
CA ARG A 85 7.47 -15.10 -6.89
C ARG A 85 8.62 -14.17 -7.31
N VAL A 86 8.61 -13.72 -8.54
CA VAL A 86 9.68 -12.86 -9.08
C VAL A 86 9.60 -11.48 -8.43
N ARG A 87 8.40 -10.92 -8.37
CA ARG A 87 8.17 -9.59 -7.79
C ARG A 87 8.33 -9.57 -6.27
N ALA A 88 8.10 -10.73 -5.62
CA ALA A 88 8.28 -10.84 -4.18
C ALA A 88 9.71 -10.50 -3.74
N LEU A 89 10.73 -10.86 -4.54
CA LEU A 89 12.12 -10.53 -4.22
C LEU A 89 12.36 -9.02 -4.20
N GLU A 90 11.83 -8.31 -5.19
CA GLU A 90 11.92 -6.84 -5.24
C GLU A 90 11.16 -6.19 -4.08
N PHE A 91 9.99 -6.72 -3.77
CA PHE A 91 9.20 -6.25 -2.64
C PHE A 91 9.96 -6.39 -1.32
N PHE A 92 10.56 -7.55 -1.07
CA PHE A 92 11.32 -7.75 0.17
C PHE A 92 12.52 -6.82 0.27
N ALA A 93 13.17 -6.51 -0.85
CA ALA A 93 14.25 -5.52 -0.87
C ALA A 93 13.74 -4.13 -0.49
N ILE A 94 12.59 -3.71 -1.03
CA ILE A 94 11.97 -2.44 -0.69
C ILE A 94 11.65 -2.36 0.81
N VAL A 95 11.05 -3.41 1.36
CA VAL A 95 10.68 -3.47 2.78
C VAL A 95 11.93 -3.36 3.67
N LYS A 96 12.97 -4.10 3.33
CA LYS A 96 14.21 -4.12 4.11
C LYS A 96 14.87 -2.74 4.16
N PHE A 97 14.90 -2.03 3.03
CA PHE A 97 15.51 -0.70 2.97
C PHE A 97 14.64 0.40 3.56
N SER A 98 13.32 0.26 3.47
CA SER A 98 12.40 1.29 3.94
C SER A 98 12.25 1.33 5.46
N GLY A 99 12.52 0.22 6.14
CA GLY A 99 12.24 0.09 7.57
C GLY A 99 10.75 0.14 7.90
N ARG A 100 9.88 -0.01 6.90
CA ARG A 100 8.44 0.12 7.04
C ARG A 100 7.79 -1.20 7.45
N ASN A 101 6.65 -1.11 8.12
CA ASN A 101 5.84 -2.29 8.47
C ASN A 101 4.96 -2.67 7.27
N LEU A 102 5.55 -3.42 6.34
CA LEU A 102 4.92 -3.85 5.10
C LEU A 102 4.94 -5.37 5.02
N LYS A 103 3.83 -5.99 4.58
CA LYS A 103 3.73 -7.43 4.46
C LYS A 103 2.91 -7.82 3.23
N ALA A 104 3.29 -8.94 2.61
CA ALA A 104 2.60 -9.47 1.43
C ALA A 104 1.52 -10.47 1.81
N PHE A 105 0.40 -10.43 1.07
CA PHE A 105 -0.74 -11.34 1.26
C PHE A 105 -1.26 -11.82 -0.09
N SER A 106 -1.99 -12.93 -0.06
CA SER A 106 -2.61 -13.49 -1.25
C SER A 106 -4.01 -12.95 -1.52
N SER A 107 -4.62 -12.29 -0.52
CA SER A 107 -5.97 -11.75 -0.66
C SER A 107 -6.13 -10.44 0.10
N ILE A 108 -7.08 -9.62 -0.36
CA ILE A 108 -7.43 -8.35 0.32
C ILE A 108 -7.99 -8.64 1.70
N GLU A 109 -8.80 -9.69 1.86
CA GLU A 109 -9.35 -10.05 3.17
C GLU A 109 -8.29 -10.39 4.19
N GLY A 110 -7.32 -11.24 3.82
CA GLY A 110 -6.20 -11.58 4.70
C GLY A 110 -5.35 -10.36 5.04
N ALA A 111 -5.13 -9.49 4.06
CA ALA A 111 -4.42 -8.23 4.28
C ALA A 111 -5.16 -7.33 5.27
N ALA A 112 -6.46 -7.16 5.10
CA ALA A 112 -7.28 -6.33 5.99
C ALA A 112 -7.29 -6.87 7.42
N GLU A 113 -7.42 -8.17 7.61
CA GLU A 113 -7.37 -8.79 8.93
C GLU A 113 -6.04 -8.50 9.64
N TRP A 114 -4.93 -8.66 8.92
CA TRP A 114 -3.62 -8.37 9.49
C TRP A 114 -3.47 -6.88 9.84
N LEU A 115 -3.92 -5.98 8.98
CA LEU A 115 -3.85 -4.54 9.22
C LEU A 115 -4.60 -4.15 10.50
N LEU A 116 -5.73 -4.77 10.78
CA LEU A 116 -6.49 -4.49 11.99
C LEU A 116 -5.71 -4.85 13.25
N THR A 117 -4.82 -5.84 13.18
CA THR A 117 -3.95 -6.21 14.31
C THR A 117 -2.78 -5.25 14.48
N GLN A 118 -2.42 -4.51 13.43
CA GLN A 118 -1.27 -3.60 13.41
C GLN A 118 -1.62 -2.18 13.83
N SER A 119 -2.88 -1.84 13.85
CA SER A 119 -3.27 -0.47 14.15
C SER A 119 -2.99 -0.11 15.61
N PRO A 120 -2.62 1.15 15.90
CA PRO A 120 -2.39 1.58 17.26
C PRO A 120 -3.67 1.45 18.09
N SER A 121 -3.50 1.19 19.38
CA SER A 121 -4.65 1.12 20.28
C SER A 121 -5.35 2.48 20.33
N PRO A 122 -6.67 2.53 20.12
CA PRO A 122 -7.39 3.79 20.18
C PRO A 122 -7.39 4.44 21.56
N SER A 123 -7.08 3.69 22.58
CA SER A 123 -7.03 4.19 23.97
C SER A 123 -5.65 4.68 24.39
N ALA A 124 -4.68 4.52 23.53
CA ALA A 124 -3.32 4.95 23.82
C ALA A 124 -3.20 6.46 23.86
#